data_8ccefd74a0d15e346f8692298a3876d3
#
_entry.id   8ccefd74a0d15e346f8692298a3876d3
#
_cell.length_a   1.000
_cell.length_b   1.000
_cell.length_c   1.000
_cell.angle_alpha   90.00
_cell.angle_beta   90.00
_cell.angle_gamma   90.00
#
_symmetry.space_group_name_H-M   'P 1'
#
loop_
_entity.id
_entity.type
_entity.pdbx_description
1 polymer ?
#
loop_
_entity_poly.entity_id
_entity_poly.type
_entity_poly.pdbx_seq_one_letter_code
_entity_poly.pdbx_strand_id
1 'polypeptide(L)'
;MITAEKKKKNKFLPNFDKQSIYSLRFDEMQNWLVEQGQQKFRAKQIFEWLYQKRVDSIDEMTNLSKDLRQLLKDNFTVTTLTTVVKQESKDGTIKFLFELQDGYTIETVLMRHDYGNSVCVTTQVGCRIGCTFCASTLGGLKRNLEAGEIVSQVLTVQKALDATEERVSQIVIMGIGEPFENYDEMMDFLRIVNDDNSLNIGARHITVSTSGIIPRLYDFADEDIQINFAVSLHAAKDEVRSRLMPINRAYNVEKLIEAIQYYQEKTNRRVTFEYGLFGGVNDQLEHARELAHLIKGLNCHVNLIPVNHVPERNYVKTAKNDIFKFEKELKRLGINATIRREQGSDIDAACGQLRAKERQVETR
;
A
#
# COMPACT_ATOMS: atom_id res chain seq x y z
N MET A 1 -10.68 15.45 20.45
CA MET A 1 -10.89 14.23 21.28
C MET A 1 -11.05 12.94 20.47
N ILE A 2 -11.67 12.93 19.29
CA ILE A 2 -11.88 11.72 18.45
C ILE A 2 -10.58 10.98 18.10
N THR A 3 -9.48 11.71 17.89
CA THR A 3 -8.17 11.14 17.50
C THR A 3 -7.41 10.48 18.65
N ALA A 4 -7.56 10.98 19.88
CA ALA A 4 -6.87 10.43 21.06
C ALA A 4 -7.47 9.08 21.53
N GLU A 5 -8.76 8.84 21.30
CA GLU A 5 -9.40 7.56 21.61
C GLU A 5 -9.07 6.47 20.58
N LYS A 6 -8.93 6.81 19.28
CA LYS A 6 -8.45 5.86 18.24
C LYS A 6 -7.02 5.39 18.53
N LYS A 7 -6.10 6.30 18.90
CA LYS A 7 -4.69 5.96 19.21
C LYS A 7 -4.53 4.99 20.37
N LYS A 8 -5.39 5.03 21.40
CA LYS A 8 -5.32 4.12 22.56
C LYS A 8 -5.62 2.66 22.22
N LYS A 9 -6.24 2.36 21.07
CA LYS A 9 -6.63 1.00 20.67
C LYS A 9 -5.57 0.26 19.87
N ASN A 10 -4.64 0.97 19.22
CA ASN A 10 -3.62 0.34 18.39
C ASN A 10 -2.22 0.52 18.99
N LYS A 11 -1.77 -0.49 19.76
CA LYS A 11 -0.44 -0.51 20.42
C LYS A 11 0.76 -0.47 19.46
N PHE A 12 0.52 -0.61 18.17
CA PHE A 12 1.56 -0.59 17.14
C PHE A 12 1.69 0.78 16.45
N LEU A 13 0.84 1.77 16.78
CA LEU A 13 1.03 3.12 16.29
C LEU A 13 2.11 3.87 17.09
N PRO A 14 2.82 4.82 16.45
CA PRO A 14 3.78 5.66 17.15
C PRO A 14 3.08 6.55 18.19
N ASN A 15 3.81 6.94 19.22
CA ASN A 15 3.32 7.88 20.22
C ASN A 15 4.06 9.20 20.08
N PHE A 16 3.66 10.00 19.10
CA PHE A 16 4.20 11.34 18.88
C PHE A 16 3.49 12.36 19.76
N ASP A 17 4.20 13.43 20.16
CA ASP A 17 3.64 14.52 20.98
C ASP A 17 2.48 15.22 20.26
N LYS A 18 2.57 15.37 18.93
CA LYS A 18 1.54 15.98 18.09
C LYS A 18 1.20 15.06 16.92
N GLN A 19 -0.06 15.09 16.54
CA GLN A 19 -0.53 14.36 15.37
C GLN A 19 -0.05 15.03 14.08
N SER A 20 0.22 14.23 13.05
CA SER A 20 0.39 14.75 11.71
C SER A 20 -0.90 15.42 11.20
N ILE A 21 -0.78 16.64 10.66
CA ILE A 21 -1.92 17.32 10.03
C ILE A 21 -2.42 16.53 8.79
N TYR A 22 -1.54 15.78 8.14
CA TYR A 22 -1.89 14.89 7.03
C TYR A 22 -2.67 13.63 7.44
N SER A 23 -2.81 13.34 8.75
CA SER A 23 -3.65 12.26 9.25
C SER A 23 -5.12 12.66 9.40
N LEU A 24 -5.47 13.91 9.15
CA LEU A 24 -6.85 14.40 9.22
C LEU A 24 -7.53 14.34 7.86
N ARG A 25 -8.74 13.77 7.83
CA ARG A 25 -9.65 13.92 6.71
C ARG A 25 -10.19 15.34 6.65
N PHE A 26 -10.73 15.73 5.50
CA PHE A 26 -11.27 17.08 5.29
C PHE A 26 -12.40 17.42 6.28
N ASP A 27 -13.33 16.49 6.49
CA ASP A 27 -14.43 16.64 7.44
C ASP A 27 -13.94 16.72 8.90
N GLU A 28 -12.93 15.95 9.27
CA GLU A 28 -12.31 16.01 10.60
C GLU A 28 -11.61 17.36 10.85
N MET A 29 -10.90 17.91 9.86
CA MET A 29 -10.33 19.26 9.93
C MET A 29 -11.41 20.33 10.08
N GLN A 30 -12.52 20.20 9.34
CA GLN A 30 -13.65 21.12 9.48
C GLN A 30 -14.25 21.11 10.88
N ASN A 31 -14.47 19.91 11.44
CA ASN A 31 -15.02 19.75 12.77
C ASN A 31 -14.09 20.28 13.84
N TRP A 32 -12.79 19.96 13.74
CA TRP A 32 -11.78 20.48 14.66
C TRP A 32 -11.74 22.01 14.66
N LEU A 33 -11.77 22.65 13.48
CA LEU A 33 -11.80 24.12 13.38
C LEU A 33 -13.02 24.71 14.09
N VAL A 34 -14.20 24.14 13.93
CA VAL A 34 -15.42 24.58 14.59
C VAL A 34 -15.30 24.45 16.12
N GLU A 35 -14.75 23.33 16.62
CA GLU A 35 -14.47 23.12 18.04
C GLU A 35 -13.49 24.16 18.61
N GLN A 36 -12.58 24.68 17.76
CA GLN A 36 -11.64 25.76 18.13
C GLN A 36 -12.20 27.16 17.90
N GLY A 37 -13.51 27.31 17.64
CA GLY A 37 -14.13 28.61 17.37
C GLY A 37 -13.76 29.24 16.02
N GLN A 38 -13.18 28.45 15.11
CA GLN A 38 -12.80 28.89 13.78
C GLN A 38 -13.88 28.61 12.73
N GLN A 39 -13.84 29.34 11.63
CA GLN A 39 -14.79 29.17 10.53
C GLN A 39 -14.50 27.88 9.71
N LYS A 40 -15.52 27.09 9.44
CA LYS A 40 -15.45 25.80 8.72
C LYS A 40 -14.72 25.88 7.38
N PHE A 41 -14.90 27.00 6.61
CA PHE A 41 -14.26 27.20 5.31
C PHE A 41 -12.73 27.28 5.37
N ARG A 42 -12.13 27.54 6.54
CA ARG A 42 -10.68 27.55 6.71
C ARG A 42 -10.03 26.21 6.40
N ALA A 43 -10.77 25.10 6.56
CA ALA A 43 -10.30 23.77 6.17
C ALA A 43 -9.86 23.73 4.70
N LYS A 44 -10.66 24.33 3.79
CA LYS A 44 -10.33 24.37 2.37
C LYS A 44 -9.02 25.14 2.11
N GLN A 45 -8.80 26.27 2.81
CA GLN A 45 -7.56 27.03 2.69
C GLN A 45 -6.35 26.23 3.19
N ILE A 46 -6.50 25.52 4.32
CA ILE A 46 -5.45 24.68 4.88
C ILE A 46 -5.12 23.53 3.91
N PHE A 47 -6.13 22.83 3.38
CA PHE A 47 -5.95 21.71 2.45
C PHE A 47 -5.32 22.17 1.13
N GLU A 48 -5.65 23.36 0.62
CA GLU A 48 -4.97 23.96 -0.54
C GLU A 48 -3.47 24.11 -0.29
N TRP A 49 -3.07 24.60 0.89
CA TRP A 49 -1.66 24.70 1.25
C TRP A 49 -0.99 23.35 1.38
N LEU A 50 -1.64 22.38 2.00
CA LEU A 50 -1.09 21.07 2.26
C LEU A 50 -0.95 20.23 0.97
N TYR A 51 -1.98 20.18 0.12
CA TYR A 51 -2.05 19.23 -0.99
C TYR A 51 -1.77 19.82 -2.37
N GLN A 52 -2.07 21.11 -2.59
CA GLN A 52 -1.79 21.77 -3.86
C GLN A 52 -0.44 22.49 -3.85
N LYS A 53 -0.18 23.29 -2.82
CA LYS A 53 1.11 24.00 -2.68
C LYS A 53 2.18 23.14 -2.02
N ARG A 54 1.77 22.10 -1.27
CA ARG A 54 2.64 21.09 -0.63
C ARG A 54 3.74 21.73 0.24
N VAL A 55 3.33 22.66 1.10
CA VAL A 55 4.23 23.35 2.03
C VAL A 55 4.87 22.40 3.05
N ASP A 56 6.06 22.75 3.51
CA ASP A 56 6.78 22.01 4.53
C ASP A 56 6.54 22.58 5.94
N SER A 57 5.92 23.76 6.04
CA SER A 57 5.66 24.46 7.30
C SER A 57 4.30 25.17 7.31
N ILE A 58 3.62 25.14 8.46
CA ILE A 58 2.40 25.93 8.69
C ILE A 58 2.66 27.44 8.56
N ASP A 59 3.90 27.89 8.79
CA ASP A 59 4.26 29.30 8.67
C ASP A 59 4.16 29.84 7.23
N GLU A 60 4.24 28.97 6.23
CA GLU A 60 4.06 29.31 4.81
C GLU A 60 2.60 29.60 4.43
N MET A 61 1.62 29.23 5.27
CA MET A 61 0.19 29.43 5.01
C MET A 61 -0.22 30.89 5.22
N THR A 62 0.29 31.78 4.37
CA THR A 62 0.27 33.24 4.58
C THR A 62 -1.12 33.89 4.52
N ASN A 63 -2.12 33.24 3.91
CA ASN A 63 -3.51 33.70 3.90
C ASN A 63 -4.30 33.33 5.17
N LEU A 64 -3.68 32.59 6.11
CA LEU A 64 -4.22 32.34 7.43
C LEU A 64 -3.71 33.38 8.44
N SER A 65 -4.54 33.74 9.42
CA SER A 65 -4.12 34.64 10.48
C SER A 65 -2.96 34.05 11.30
N LYS A 66 -2.16 34.91 11.93
CA LYS A 66 -1.05 34.46 12.79
C LYS A 66 -1.57 33.57 13.93
N ASP A 67 -2.70 33.93 14.53
CA ASP A 67 -3.31 33.18 15.63
C ASP A 67 -3.74 31.79 15.17
N LEU A 68 -4.35 31.65 13.98
CA LEU A 68 -4.74 30.36 13.44
C LEU A 68 -3.52 29.49 13.10
N ARG A 69 -2.45 30.10 12.52
CA ARG A 69 -1.20 29.37 12.28
C ARG A 69 -0.56 28.88 13.57
N GLN A 70 -0.58 29.72 14.63
CA GLN A 70 -0.06 29.32 15.93
C GLN A 70 -0.91 28.18 16.52
N LEU A 71 -2.24 28.29 16.47
CA LEU A 71 -3.16 27.25 16.94
C LEU A 71 -2.93 25.90 16.20
N LEU A 72 -2.71 25.94 14.89
CA LEU A 72 -2.35 24.74 14.10
C LEU A 72 -1.02 24.14 14.57
N LYS A 73 0.02 24.98 14.76
CA LYS A 73 1.34 24.52 15.24
C LYS A 73 1.31 23.94 16.64
N ASP A 74 0.43 24.43 17.49
CA ASP A 74 0.29 23.93 18.87
C ASP A 74 -0.33 22.52 18.90
N ASN A 75 -1.14 22.16 17.89
CA ASN A 75 -1.88 20.91 17.85
C ASN A 75 -1.33 19.88 16.84
N PHE A 76 -0.70 20.35 15.77
CA PHE A 76 -0.28 19.48 14.66
C PHE A 76 1.17 19.69 14.25
N THR A 77 1.70 18.67 13.59
CA THR A 77 2.95 18.75 12.81
C THR A 77 2.66 18.56 11.33
N VAL A 78 3.46 19.19 10.48
CA VAL A 78 3.54 18.84 9.04
C VAL A 78 4.55 17.71 8.94
N THR A 79 4.08 16.49 8.68
CA THR A 79 4.97 15.33 8.55
C THR A 79 5.72 15.43 7.22
N THR A 80 7.03 15.60 7.30
CA THR A 80 7.93 15.55 6.16
C THR A 80 8.76 14.27 6.23
N LEU A 81 8.98 13.61 5.10
CA LEU A 81 9.85 12.46 4.99
C LEU A 81 11.21 12.90 4.44
N THR A 82 12.28 12.53 5.14
CA THR A 82 13.64 12.78 4.66
C THR A 82 14.02 11.69 3.65
N THR A 83 14.37 12.08 2.42
CA THR A 83 14.90 11.13 1.43
C THR A 83 16.35 10.79 1.77
N VAL A 84 16.58 9.59 2.28
CA VAL A 84 17.94 9.09 2.61
C VAL A 84 18.64 8.56 1.37
N VAL A 85 17.91 7.79 0.54
CA VAL A 85 18.42 7.20 -0.71
C VAL A 85 17.36 7.32 -1.80
N LYS A 86 17.82 7.68 -3.00
CA LYS A 86 17.04 7.60 -4.24
C LYS A 86 17.80 6.72 -5.23
N GLN A 87 17.17 5.66 -5.70
CA GLN A 87 17.72 4.76 -6.71
C GLN A 87 16.83 4.79 -7.95
N GLU A 88 17.44 4.84 -9.11
CA GLU A 88 16.73 4.84 -10.40
C GLU A 88 17.12 3.62 -11.22
N SER A 89 16.12 2.86 -11.64
CA SER A 89 16.25 1.70 -12.51
C SER A 89 16.38 2.12 -13.97
N LYS A 90 16.95 1.23 -14.78
CA LYS A 90 17.03 1.40 -16.24
C LYS A 90 15.67 1.53 -16.93
N ASP A 91 14.61 1.02 -16.31
CA ASP A 91 13.24 1.10 -16.83
C ASP A 91 12.48 2.36 -16.38
N GLY A 92 13.17 3.29 -15.68
CA GLY A 92 12.61 4.54 -15.16
C GLY A 92 11.89 4.41 -13.82
N THR A 93 11.87 3.22 -13.21
CA THR A 93 11.35 3.02 -11.85
C THR A 93 12.28 3.69 -10.84
N ILE A 94 11.72 4.41 -9.87
CA ILE A 94 12.50 5.08 -8.82
C ILE A 94 12.09 4.53 -7.47
N LYS A 95 13.07 4.04 -6.69
CA LYS A 95 12.89 3.65 -5.31
C LYS A 95 13.46 4.71 -4.38
N PHE A 96 12.64 5.13 -3.43
CA PHE A 96 13.00 6.04 -2.35
C PHE A 96 13.13 5.27 -1.04
N LEU A 97 14.19 5.52 -0.31
CA LEU A 97 14.31 5.18 1.11
C LEU A 97 14.05 6.45 1.90
N PHE A 98 12.97 6.46 2.65
CA PHE A 98 12.56 7.56 3.49
C PHE A 98 12.86 7.27 4.96
N GLU A 99 13.36 8.28 5.68
CA GLU A 99 13.46 8.27 7.13
C GLU A 99 12.22 8.92 7.74
N LEU A 100 11.66 8.25 8.75
CA LEU A 100 10.52 8.68 9.55
C LEU A 100 10.99 9.49 10.76
N GLN A 101 10.08 10.20 11.42
CA GLN A 101 10.37 11.06 12.56
C GLN A 101 11.04 10.33 13.73
N ASP A 102 10.80 9.05 13.90
CA ASP A 102 11.38 8.19 14.95
C ASP A 102 12.66 7.45 14.53
N GLY A 103 13.22 7.79 13.36
CA GLY A 103 14.46 7.22 12.84
C GLY A 103 14.29 5.89 12.11
N TYR A 104 13.10 5.29 12.08
CA TYR A 104 12.86 4.15 11.20
C TYR A 104 12.86 4.57 9.74
N THR A 105 13.17 3.59 8.87
CA THR A 105 13.16 3.82 7.43
C THR A 105 12.09 2.97 6.74
N ILE A 106 11.54 3.50 5.65
CA ILE A 106 10.58 2.83 4.78
C ILE A 106 10.95 3.02 3.31
N GLU A 107 10.48 2.12 2.45
CA GLU A 107 10.68 2.23 1.01
C GLU A 107 9.36 2.53 0.30
N THR A 108 9.43 3.42 -0.69
CA THR A 108 8.34 3.81 -1.59
C THR A 108 8.85 3.74 -3.02
N VAL A 109 8.03 3.27 -3.95
CA VAL A 109 8.45 3.09 -5.35
C VAL A 109 7.55 3.90 -6.28
N LEU A 110 8.17 4.72 -7.12
CA LEU A 110 7.53 5.37 -8.26
C LEU A 110 7.75 4.51 -9.50
N MET A 111 6.66 4.08 -10.12
CA MET A 111 6.65 3.32 -11.38
C MET A 111 6.07 4.19 -12.48
N ARG A 112 6.78 4.27 -13.61
CA ARG A 112 6.35 5.03 -14.78
C ARG A 112 5.67 4.09 -15.78
N HIS A 113 4.49 4.49 -16.26
CA HIS A 113 3.73 3.75 -17.27
C HIS A 113 3.26 4.72 -18.36
N ASP A 114 2.95 4.19 -19.53
CA ASP A 114 2.38 4.98 -20.63
C ASP A 114 1.05 5.65 -20.28
N TYR A 115 0.33 5.09 -19.29
CA TYR A 115 -0.95 5.59 -18.78
C TYR A 115 -0.81 6.46 -17.51
N GLY A 116 0.41 6.80 -17.08
CA GLY A 116 0.69 7.69 -15.96
C GLY A 116 1.60 7.09 -14.88
N ASN A 117 1.84 7.86 -13.84
CA ASN A 117 2.74 7.51 -12.75
C ASN A 117 2.00 6.81 -11.61
N SER A 118 2.50 5.65 -11.18
CA SER A 118 1.97 4.86 -10.08
C SER A 118 2.94 4.87 -8.89
N VAL A 119 2.42 5.07 -7.68
CA VAL A 119 3.22 5.03 -6.45
C VAL A 119 2.85 3.81 -5.63
N CYS A 120 3.84 2.96 -5.33
CA CYS A 120 3.71 1.85 -4.39
C CYS A 120 4.07 2.33 -2.98
N VAL A 121 3.07 2.36 -2.09
CA VAL A 121 3.22 2.85 -0.72
C VAL A 121 3.33 1.73 0.29
N THR A 122 4.06 2.01 1.35
CA THR A 122 4.29 1.19 2.54
C THR A 122 3.29 1.57 3.64
N THR A 123 2.79 0.59 4.40
CA THR A 123 1.83 0.81 5.49
C THR A 123 2.35 0.48 6.88
N GLN A 124 3.49 -0.20 6.97
CA GLN A 124 4.10 -0.62 8.23
C GLN A 124 5.63 -0.52 8.15
N VAL A 125 6.27 -0.37 9.29
CA VAL A 125 7.73 -0.60 9.42
C VAL A 125 7.95 -2.08 9.66
N GLY A 126 8.35 -2.80 8.59
CA GLY A 126 8.42 -4.26 8.58
C GLY A 126 7.05 -4.95 8.44
N CYS A 127 7.01 -6.27 8.53
CA CYS A 127 5.78 -7.06 8.37
C CYS A 127 5.89 -8.37 9.18
N ARG A 128 4.81 -8.75 9.87
CA ARG A 128 4.80 -9.99 10.67
C ARG A 128 4.03 -11.16 10.03
N ILE A 129 3.48 -10.98 8.84
CA ILE A 129 2.72 -12.04 8.14
C ILE A 129 3.58 -13.27 7.88
N GLY A 130 4.90 -13.07 7.68
CA GLY A 130 5.85 -14.16 7.61
C GLY A 130 5.89 -14.88 6.25
N CYS A 131 5.41 -14.24 5.17
CA CYS A 131 5.52 -14.81 3.82
C CYS A 131 6.96 -15.18 3.53
N THR A 132 7.21 -16.47 3.21
CA THR A 132 8.56 -17.04 3.15
C THR A 132 9.38 -16.57 1.95
N PHE A 133 8.76 -15.92 1.00
CA PHE A 133 9.37 -15.36 -0.21
C PHE A 133 9.65 -13.84 -0.12
N CYS A 134 9.10 -13.15 0.91
CA CYS A 134 9.11 -11.68 0.98
C CYS A 134 10.21 -11.16 1.90
N ALA A 135 10.99 -10.19 1.42
CA ALA A 135 12.03 -9.53 2.18
C ALA A 135 11.49 -8.65 3.33
N SER A 136 10.28 -8.08 3.17
CA SER A 136 9.65 -7.23 4.18
C SER A 136 9.41 -7.94 5.52
N THR A 137 9.42 -9.28 5.53
CA THR A 137 9.18 -10.08 6.75
C THR A 137 10.45 -10.42 7.52
N LEU A 138 11.65 -10.14 6.97
CA LEU A 138 12.94 -10.51 7.56
C LEU A 138 13.17 -9.89 8.95
N GLY A 139 12.78 -8.63 9.12
CA GLY A 139 12.94 -7.88 10.37
C GLY A 139 11.72 -7.94 11.32
N GLY A 140 10.65 -8.66 10.94
CA GLY A 140 9.37 -8.62 11.64
C GLY A 140 8.71 -7.25 11.61
N LEU A 141 7.60 -7.11 12.29
CA LEU A 141 6.87 -5.84 12.45
C LEU A 141 7.49 -5.02 13.59
N LYS A 142 7.81 -3.77 13.33
CA LYS A 142 8.20 -2.77 14.35
C LYS A 142 6.99 -1.96 14.79
N ARG A 143 6.33 -1.29 13.83
CA ARG A 143 5.10 -0.52 14.06
C ARG A 143 4.28 -0.31 12.79
N ASN A 144 3.05 0.11 12.99
CA ASN A 144 2.19 0.64 11.94
C ASN A 144 2.59 2.08 11.58
N LEU A 145 2.30 2.50 10.36
CA LEU A 145 2.35 3.91 9.96
C LEU A 145 1.02 4.60 10.28
N GLU A 146 1.08 5.87 10.68
CA GLU A 146 -0.10 6.73 10.70
C GLU A 146 -0.53 7.07 9.26
N ALA A 147 -1.81 7.38 9.07
CA ALA A 147 -2.34 7.79 7.76
C ALA A 147 -1.52 8.94 7.16
N GLY A 148 -1.11 9.91 7.98
CA GLY A 148 -0.26 11.03 7.56
C GLY A 148 1.13 10.63 7.07
N GLU A 149 1.74 9.58 7.64
CA GLU A 149 3.00 9.03 7.16
C GLU A 149 2.83 8.33 5.80
N ILE A 150 1.68 7.67 5.58
CA ILE A 150 1.37 7.04 4.28
C ILE A 150 1.09 8.12 3.23
N VAL A 151 0.33 9.16 3.56
CA VAL A 151 0.07 10.33 2.69
C VAL A 151 1.37 11.02 2.30
N SER A 152 2.30 11.20 3.26
CA SER A 152 3.57 11.89 3.04
C SER A 152 4.46 11.18 2.02
N GLN A 153 4.36 9.85 1.88
CA GLN A 153 5.06 9.12 0.81
C GLN A 153 4.60 9.60 -0.58
N VAL A 154 3.27 9.71 -0.77
CA VAL A 154 2.70 10.17 -2.05
C VAL A 154 3.06 11.62 -2.32
N LEU A 155 2.97 12.50 -1.30
CA LEU A 155 3.29 13.92 -1.43
C LEU A 155 4.77 14.14 -1.74
N THR A 156 5.68 13.39 -1.12
CA THR A 156 7.13 13.52 -1.39
C THR A 156 7.47 13.08 -2.81
N VAL A 157 6.84 12.01 -3.30
CA VAL A 157 6.98 11.58 -4.70
C VAL A 157 6.36 12.62 -5.65
N GLN A 158 5.19 13.19 -5.31
CA GLN A 158 4.56 14.23 -6.12
C GLN A 158 5.45 15.48 -6.22
N LYS A 159 6.06 15.94 -5.13
CA LYS A 159 7.03 17.06 -5.16
C LYS A 159 8.21 16.77 -6.11
N ALA A 160 8.68 15.52 -6.16
CA ALA A 160 9.74 15.14 -7.10
C ALA A 160 9.27 15.16 -8.57
N LEU A 161 7.98 14.93 -8.83
CA LEU A 161 7.38 14.99 -10.17
C LEU A 161 7.00 16.40 -10.60
N ASP A 162 6.78 17.33 -9.66
CA ASP A 162 6.41 18.72 -9.97
C ASP A 162 7.46 19.43 -10.87
N ALA A 163 8.73 19.05 -10.75
CA ALA A 163 9.81 19.60 -11.60
C ALA A 163 9.66 19.25 -13.09
N THR A 164 8.90 18.19 -13.41
CA THR A 164 8.61 17.72 -14.78
C THR A 164 7.15 17.91 -15.18
N GLU A 165 6.39 18.67 -14.38
CA GLU A 165 4.94 18.91 -14.56
C GLU A 165 4.12 17.60 -14.64
N GLU A 166 4.64 16.52 -14.07
CA GLU A 166 3.98 15.22 -13.98
C GLU A 166 3.18 15.12 -12.68
N ARG A 167 2.25 14.17 -12.65
CA ARG A 167 1.47 13.88 -11.44
C ARG A 167 1.46 12.41 -11.09
N VAL A 168 1.29 12.11 -9.81
CA VAL A 168 0.87 10.78 -9.35
C VAL A 168 -0.58 10.58 -9.78
N SER A 169 -0.83 9.55 -10.58
CA SER A 169 -2.16 9.23 -11.12
C SER A 169 -2.74 7.95 -10.55
N GLN A 170 -1.89 7.09 -9.97
CA GLN A 170 -2.30 5.81 -9.40
C GLN A 170 -1.54 5.53 -8.10
N ILE A 171 -2.19 4.78 -7.20
CA ILE A 171 -1.59 4.30 -5.95
C ILE A 171 -1.79 2.79 -5.84
N VAL A 172 -0.75 2.06 -5.48
CA VAL A 172 -0.85 0.65 -5.10
C VAL A 172 -0.33 0.46 -3.67
N ILE A 173 -1.15 -0.13 -2.81
CA ILE A 173 -0.78 -0.45 -1.43
C ILE A 173 -0.24 -1.88 -1.44
N MET A 174 1.03 -2.02 -1.87
CA MET A 174 1.74 -3.29 -2.05
C MET A 174 3.20 -3.20 -1.59
N GLY A 175 3.54 -2.14 -0.83
CA GLY A 175 4.86 -1.94 -0.25
C GLY A 175 5.08 -2.80 0.99
N ILE A 176 5.87 -2.30 1.95
CA ILE A 176 6.17 -3.00 3.19
C ILE A 176 4.94 -2.99 4.10
N GLY A 177 4.56 -4.19 4.61
CA GLY A 177 3.47 -4.35 5.57
C GLY A 177 2.25 -5.08 5.02
N GLU A 178 1.33 -5.37 5.93
CA GLU A 178 0.00 -5.89 5.63
C GLU A 178 -1.03 -4.78 5.92
N PRO A 179 -1.66 -4.19 4.89
CA PRO A 179 -2.55 -3.05 5.10
C PRO A 179 -3.75 -3.38 5.98
N PHE A 180 -4.24 -4.64 5.97
CA PHE A 180 -5.36 -5.04 6.80
C PHE A 180 -4.98 -5.23 8.29
N GLU A 181 -3.70 -5.29 8.65
CA GLU A 181 -3.24 -5.16 10.03
C GLU A 181 -3.19 -3.69 10.49
N ASN A 182 -3.07 -2.77 9.55
CA ASN A 182 -3.12 -1.33 9.78
C ASN A 182 -4.40 -0.70 9.21
N TYR A 183 -5.53 -1.37 9.42
CA TYR A 183 -6.78 -1.14 8.71
C TYR A 183 -7.30 0.30 8.85
N ASP A 184 -7.41 0.80 10.07
CA ASP A 184 -8.02 2.12 10.33
C ASP A 184 -7.20 3.25 9.68
N GLU A 185 -5.87 3.22 9.81
CA GLU A 185 -4.96 4.20 9.21
C GLU A 185 -4.92 4.09 7.68
N MET A 186 -5.00 2.86 7.15
CA MET A 186 -5.13 2.61 5.72
C MET A 186 -6.43 3.20 5.18
N MET A 187 -7.56 3.01 5.88
CA MET A 187 -8.85 3.55 5.45
C MET A 187 -8.88 5.07 5.50
N ASP A 188 -8.31 5.69 6.54
CA ASP A 188 -8.17 7.14 6.61
C ASP A 188 -7.26 7.66 5.47
N PHE A 189 -6.14 6.99 5.18
CA PHE A 189 -5.31 7.28 4.02
C PHE A 189 -6.09 7.23 2.70
N LEU A 190 -6.88 6.17 2.47
CA LEU A 190 -7.68 6.01 1.26
C LEU A 190 -8.69 7.16 1.08
N ARG A 191 -9.37 7.53 2.15
CA ARG A 191 -10.34 8.64 2.15
C ARG A 191 -9.65 9.97 1.90
N ILE A 192 -8.49 10.19 2.52
CA ILE A 192 -7.71 11.42 2.33
C ILE A 192 -7.25 11.56 0.89
N VAL A 193 -6.60 10.55 0.29
CA VAL A 193 -6.05 10.69 -1.06
C VAL A 193 -7.13 10.75 -2.15
N ASN A 194 -8.33 10.24 -1.85
CA ASN A 194 -9.48 10.27 -2.78
C ASN A 194 -10.30 11.57 -2.68
N ASP A 195 -10.19 12.35 -1.59
CA ASP A 195 -10.95 13.58 -1.39
C ASP A 195 -10.58 14.66 -2.41
N ASP A 196 -11.61 15.35 -2.95
CA ASP A 196 -11.45 16.42 -3.97
C ASP A 196 -10.65 17.62 -3.48
N ASN A 197 -10.60 17.85 -2.16
CA ASN A 197 -9.82 18.94 -1.54
C ASN A 197 -8.38 18.53 -1.26
N SER A 198 -8.01 17.26 -1.46
CA SER A 198 -6.66 16.75 -1.22
C SER A 198 -5.95 16.38 -2.53
N LEU A 199 -5.47 15.14 -2.68
CA LEU A 199 -4.76 14.67 -3.88
C LEU A 199 -5.71 14.35 -5.06
N ASN A 200 -6.98 14.18 -4.80
CA ASN A 200 -8.03 13.89 -5.79
C ASN A 200 -7.66 12.72 -6.72
N ILE A 201 -7.16 11.62 -6.12
CA ILE A 201 -6.87 10.40 -6.86
C ILE A 201 -8.12 9.54 -6.82
N GLY A 202 -8.75 9.37 -7.98
CA GLY A 202 -10.00 8.62 -8.09
C GLY A 202 -9.87 7.20 -7.53
N ALA A 203 -10.89 6.72 -6.80
CA ALA A 203 -10.86 5.42 -6.11
C ALA A 203 -10.50 4.25 -7.04
N ARG A 204 -10.91 4.30 -8.33
CA ARG A 204 -10.56 3.28 -9.34
C ARG A 204 -9.09 3.28 -9.77
N HIS A 205 -8.32 4.29 -9.38
CA HIS A 205 -6.89 4.40 -9.59
C HIS A 205 -6.08 3.98 -8.35
N ILE A 206 -6.75 3.49 -7.31
CA ILE A 206 -6.13 3.01 -6.08
C ILE A 206 -6.37 1.51 -5.99
N THR A 207 -5.31 0.75 -5.70
CA THR A 207 -5.38 -0.69 -5.48
C THR A 207 -4.86 -1.04 -4.09
N VAL A 208 -5.66 -1.76 -3.33
CA VAL A 208 -5.27 -2.35 -2.04
C VAL A 208 -5.06 -3.84 -2.24
N SER A 209 -3.94 -4.37 -1.73
CA SER A 209 -3.65 -5.81 -1.74
C SER A 209 -3.45 -6.32 -0.32
N THR A 210 -4.07 -7.44 0.02
CA THR A 210 -3.94 -8.10 1.33
C THR A 210 -3.51 -9.54 1.21
N SER A 211 -2.86 -10.06 2.24
CA SER A 211 -2.57 -11.48 2.41
C SER A 211 -3.80 -12.33 2.77
N GLY A 212 -4.94 -11.69 3.05
CA GLY A 212 -6.22 -12.34 3.34
C GLY A 212 -6.53 -12.43 4.84
N ILE A 213 -6.51 -11.30 5.57
CA ILE A 213 -7.02 -11.21 6.95
C ILE A 213 -8.53 -11.15 6.89
N ILE A 214 -9.18 -12.31 7.02
CA ILE A 214 -10.61 -12.51 6.75
C ILE A 214 -11.53 -11.57 7.55
N PRO A 215 -11.38 -11.35 8.86
CA PRO A 215 -12.26 -10.42 9.58
C PRO A 215 -12.26 -9.01 8.96
N ARG A 216 -11.08 -8.51 8.57
CA ARG A 216 -10.94 -7.19 7.93
C ARG A 216 -11.43 -7.17 6.48
N LEU A 217 -11.48 -8.33 5.82
CA LEU A 217 -12.07 -8.44 4.49
C LEU A 217 -13.59 -8.23 4.54
N TYR A 218 -14.26 -8.76 5.56
CA TYR A 218 -15.68 -8.46 5.81
C TYR A 218 -15.90 -6.98 6.10
N ASP A 219 -15.09 -6.38 6.99
CA ASP A 219 -15.15 -4.94 7.28
C ASP A 219 -14.98 -4.13 5.98
N PHE A 220 -14.01 -4.51 5.11
CA PHE A 220 -13.74 -3.82 3.85
C PHE A 220 -14.86 -3.98 2.80
N ALA A 221 -15.58 -5.08 2.84
CA ALA A 221 -16.73 -5.30 1.97
C ALA A 221 -17.92 -4.38 2.29
N ASP A 222 -18.01 -3.91 3.53
CA ASP A 222 -19.07 -2.99 3.99
C ASP A 222 -18.68 -1.49 3.86
N GLU A 223 -17.44 -1.20 3.40
CA GLU A 223 -17.00 0.19 3.14
C GLU A 223 -17.59 0.75 1.84
N ASP A 224 -17.96 2.02 1.84
CA ASP A 224 -18.60 2.72 0.72
C ASP A 224 -17.63 3.28 -0.34
N ILE A 225 -16.36 2.81 -0.32
CA ILE A 225 -15.30 3.27 -1.21
C ILE A 225 -15.02 2.26 -2.34
N GLN A 226 -14.98 2.73 -3.60
CA GLN A 226 -14.82 1.87 -4.78
C GLN A 226 -13.35 1.64 -5.18
N ILE A 227 -12.54 1.16 -4.27
CA ILE A 227 -11.11 0.84 -4.48
C ILE A 227 -10.97 -0.48 -5.27
N ASN A 228 -9.91 -0.61 -6.08
CA ASN A 228 -9.53 -1.90 -6.66
C ASN A 228 -8.97 -2.81 -5.58
N PHE A 229 -9.49 -4.03 -5.51
CA PHE A 229 -9.13 -4.98 -4.48
C PHE A 229 -8.35 -6.15 -5.04
N ALA A 230 -7.20 -6.45 -4.41
CA ALA A 230 -6.35 -7.57 -4.75
C ALA A 230 -6.10 -8.46 -3.51
N VAL A 231 -5.98 -9.76 -3.74
CA VAL A 231 -5.69 -10.75 -2.70
C VAL A 231 -4.49 -11.60 -3.11
N SER A 232 -3.48 -11.64 -2.25
CA SER A 232 -2.32 -12.52 -2.39
C SER A 232 -2.74 -13.96 -2.11
N LEU A 233 -3.02 -14.72 -3.17
CA LEU A 233 -3.46 -16.12 -3.08
C LEU A 233 -2.26 -17.08 -3.13
N HIS A 234 -1.45 -16.98 -4.16
CA HIS A 234 -0.20 -17.71 -4.45
C HIS A 234 -0.30 -19.25 -4.51
N ALA A 235 -1.35 -19.87 -4.02
CA ALA A 235 -1.63 -21.30 -4.18
C ALA A 235 -3.12 -21.58 -4.01
N ALA A 236 -3.60 -22.64 -4.68
CA ALA A 236 -4.98 -23.10 -4.58
C ALA A 236 -5.18 -24.16 -3.48
N LYS A 237 -4.11 -24.76 -2.97
CA LYS A 237 -4.13 -25.76 -1.89
C LYS A 237 -3.52 -25.22 -0.60
N ASP A 238 -4.14 -25.55 0.52
CA ASP A 238 -3.69 -25.13 1.86
C ASP A 238 -2.27 -25.56 2.19
N GLU A 239 -1.85 -26.75 1.76
CA GLU A 239 -0.49 -27.25 1.99
C GLU A 239 0.56 -26.32 1.37
N VAL A 240 0.37 -25.96 0.11
CA VAL A 240 1.30 -25.08 -0.62
C VAL A 240 1.18 -23.65 -0.11
N ARG A 241 -0.05 -23.16 0.10
CA ARG A 241 -0.27 -21.79 0.60
C ARG A 241 0.30 -21.62 2.01
N SER A 242 0.13 -22.57 2.91
CA SER A 242 0.67 -22.51 4.29
C SER A 242 2.19 -22.52 4.33
N ARG A 243 2.85 -23.14 3.35
CA ARG A 243 4.30 -23.12 3.20
C ARG A 243 4.80 -21.75 2.72
N LEU A 244 4.09 -21.14 1.76
CA LEU A 244 4.43 -19.82 1.21
C LEU A 244 4.00 -18.67 2.13
N MET A 245 2.81 -18.78 2.70
CA MET A 245 2.13 -17.74 3.49
C MET A 245 1.58 -18.34 4.79
N PRO A 246 2.30 -18.24 5.91
CA PRO A 246 1.89 -18.80 7.19
C PRO A 246 0.52 -18.32 7.69
N ILE A 247 0.04 -17.17 7.26
CA ILE A 247 -1.30 -16.64 7.57
C ILE A 247 -2.42 -17.62 7.17
N ASN A 248 -2.18 -18.50 6.20
CA ASN A 248 -3.12 -19.54 5.79
C ASN A 248 -3.50 -20.52 6.92
N ARG A 249 -2.64 -20.67 7.93
CA ARG A 249 -2.94 -21.50 9.11
C ARG A 249 -4.07 -20.91 9.95
N ALA A 250 -4.21 -19.58 9.95
CA ALA A 250 -5.32 -18.89 10.62
C ALA A 250 -6.55 -18.80 9.71
N TYR A 251 -6.31 -18.56 8.42
CA TYR A 251 -7.34 -18.31 7.40
C TYR A 251 -7.04 -19.18 6.17
N ASN A 252 -7.62 -20.38 6.11
CA ASN A 252 -7.41 -21.33 5.03
C ASN A 252 -8.02 -20.83 3.70
N VAL A 253 -7.68 -21.51 2.61
CA VAL A 253 -8.10 -21.15 1.26
C VAL A 253 -9.62 -21.11 1.13
N GLU A 254 -10.34 -22.12 1.69
CA GLU A 254 -11.80 -22.21 1.64
C GLU A 254 -12.46 -20.96 2.25
N LYS A 255 -12.11 -20.62 3.49
CA LYS A 255 -12.64 -19.43 4.18
C LYS A 255 -12.27 -18.12 3.47
N LEU A 256 -11.09 -18.08 2.83
CA LEU A 256 -10.69 -16.91 2.05
C LEU A 256 -11.61 -16.75 0.83
N ILE A 257 -11.93 -17.83 0.13
CA ILE A 257 -12.84 -17.79 -1.03
C ILE A 257 -14.26 -17.39 -0.60
N GLU A 258 -14.77 -17.93 0.52
CA GLU A 258 -16.06 -17.53 1.10
C GLU A 258 -16.10 -16.01 1.38
N ALA A 259 -15.07 -15.47 2.00
CA ALA A 259 -14.98 -14.03 2.28
C ALA A 259 -14.90 -13.18 0.99
N ILE A 260 -14.25 -13.69 -0.06
CA ILE A 260 -14.21 -13.03 -1.38
C ILE A 260 -15.58 -13.07 -2.06
N GLN A 261 -16.32 -14.18 -1.96
CA GLN A 261 -17.70 -14.27 -2.47
C GLN A 261 -18.58 -13.23 -1.77
N TYR A 262 -18.52 -13.15 -0.44
CA TYR A 262 -19.22 -12.11 0.32
C TYR A 262 -18.87 -10.69 -0.16
N TYR A 263 -17.57 -10.40 -0.35
CA TYR A 263 -17.13 -9.11 -0.89
C TYR A 263 -17.76 -8.82 -2.26
N GLN A 264 -17.82 -9.82 -3.16
CA GLN A 264 -18.38 -9.65 -4.48
C GLN A 264 -19.91 -9.47 -4.45
N GLU A 265 -20.61 -10.20 -3.59
CA GLU A 265 -22.04 -10.05 -3.38
C GLU A 265 -22.42 -8.66 -2.88
N LYS A 266 -21.63 -8.12 -1.94
CA LYS A 266 -21.82 -6.78 -1.37
C LYS A 266 -21.49 -5.64 -2.34
N THR A 267 -20.39 -5.77 -3.05
CA THR A 267 -19.82 -4.64 -3.83
C THR A 267 -20.06 -4.75 -5.32
N ASN A 268 -20.43 -5.92 -5.83
CA ASN A 268 -20.50 -6.28 -7.26
C ASN A 268 -19.19 -5.97 -8.02
N ARG A 269 -18.03 -6.06 -7.33
CA ARG A 269 -16.73 -5.68 -7.89
C ARG A 269 -15.86 -6.91 -8.18
N ARG A 270 -15.01 -6.75 -9.20
CA ARG A 270 -13.98 -7.74 -9.55
C ARG A 270 -12.89 -7.76 -8.49
N VAL A 271 -12.40 -8.96 -8.14
CA VAL A 271 -11.22 -9.16 -7.31
C VAL A 271 -10.04 -9.59 -8.19
N THR A 272 -8.85 -9.08 -7.89
CA THR A 272 -7.61 -9.54 -8.52
C THR A 272 -6.91 -10.52 -7.59
N PHE A 273 -6.61 -11.72 -8.08
CA PHE A 273 -5.75 -12.67 -7.37
C PHE A 273 -4.31 -12.47 -7.80
N GLU A 274 -3.47 -12.08 -6.85
CA GLU A 274 -2.02 -12.05 -7.04
C GLU A 274 -1.48 -13.47 -6.86
N TYR A 275 -0.86 -14.02 -7.89
CA TYR A 275 -0.32 -15.37 -7.90
C TYR A 275 1.17 -15.36 -8.25
N GLY A 276 2.02 -15.42 -7.22
CA GLY A 276 3.47 -15.56 -7.39
C GLY A 276 3.80 -16.94 -7.95
N LEU A 277 4.59 -16.99 -9.02
CA LEU A 277 5.09 -18.23 -9.61
C LEU A 277 6.47 -18.54 -9.06
N PHE A 278 6.58 -19.65 -8.32
CA PHE A 278 7.79 -20.13 -7.67
C PHE A 278 8.23 -21.44 -8.29
N GLY A 279 9.41 -21.47 -8.93
CA GLY A 279 9.93 -22.60 -9.66
C GLY A 279 9.96 -23.89 -8.85
N GLY A 280 9.32 -24.93 -9.35
CA GLY A 280 9.21 -26.23 -8.68
C GLY A 280 8.31 -26.27 -7.46
N VAL A 281 7.53 -25.21 -7.18
CA VAL A 281 6.64 -25.13 -6.01
C VAL A 281 5.17 -25.10 -6.42
N ASN A 282 4.79 -24.16 -7.28
CA ASN A 282 3.40 -23.90 -7.65
C ASN A 282 3.23 -23.53 -9.14
N ASP A 283 4.20 -23.81 -9.97
CA ASP A 283 4.31 -23.36 -11.37
C ASP A 283 3.97 -24.41 -12.43
N GLN A 284 3.52 -25.63 -12.01
CA GLN A 284 3.14 -26.69 -12.93
C GLN A 284 1.72 -26.50 -13.46
N LEU A 285 1.40 -27.08 -14.63
CA LEU A 285 0.06 -26.98 -15.24
C LEU A 285 -1.05 -27.54 -14.35
N GLU A 286 -0.73 -28.49 -13.46
CA GLU A 286 -1.68 -28.97 -12.46
C GLU A 286 -2.11 -27.86 -11.52
N HIS A 287 -1.17 -27.05 -11.03
CA HIS A 287 -1.47 -25.90 -10.17
C HIS A 287 -2.34 -24.86 -10.89
N ALA A 288 -2.17 -24.67 -12.20
CA ALA A 288 -3.05 -23.80 -12.98
C ALA A 288 -4.48 -24.34 -13.04
N ARG A 289 -4.66 -25.67 -13.17
CA ARG A 289 -5.98 -26.32 -13.17
C ARG A 289 -6.64 -26.26 -11.79
N GLU A 290 -5.88 -26.46 -10.74
CA GLU A 290 -6.34 -26.34 -9.35
C GLU A 290 -6.81 -24.89 -9.06
N LEU A 291 -6.02 -23.89 -9.48
CA LEU A 291 -6.37 -22.48 -9.35
C LEU A 291 -7.66 -22.18 -10.12
N ALA A 292 -7.75 -22.60 -11.39
CA ALA A 292 -8.94 -22.37 -12.20
C ALA A 292 -10.20 -23.03 -11.60
N HIS A 293 -10.06 -24.22 -11.00
CA HIS A 293 -11.16 -24.89 -10.31
C HIS A 293 -11.60 -24.12 -9.06
N LEU A 294 -10.65 -23.68 -8.23
CA LEU A 294 -10.91 -22.94 -7.00
C LEU A 294 -11.67 -21.64 -7.23
N ILE A 295 -11.29 -20.85 -8.25
CA ILE A 295 -11.86 -19.53 -8.51
C ILE A 295 -12.98 -19.53 -9.57
N LYS A 296 -13.44 -20.73 -9.96
CA LYS A 296 -14.50 -20.88 -10.97
C LYS A 296 -15.77 -20.19 -10.53
N GLY A 297 -16.31 -19.37 -11.40
CA GLY A 297 -17.57 -18.62 -11.17
C GLY A 297 -17.38 -17.27 -10.45
N LEU A 298 -16.19 -16.96 -9.96
CA LEU A 298 -15.89 -15.65 -9.39
C LEU A 298 -15.64 -14.60 -10.48
N ASN A 299 -16.11 -13.39 -10.27
CA ASN A 299 -15.72 -12.23 -11.07
C ASN A 299 -14.28 -11.83 -10.71
N CYS A 300 -13.29 -12.42 -11.37
CA CYS A 300 -11.91 -12.23 -10.98
C CYS A 300 -10.95 -12.05 -12.15
N HIS A 301 -9.76 -11.61 -11.82
CA HIS A 301 -8.58 -11.57 -12.67
C HIS A 301 -7.40 -12.19 -11.93
N VAL A 302 -6.55 -12.94 -12.61
CA VAL A 302 -5.32 -13.49 -12.04
C VAL A 302 -4.14 -12.71 -12.57
N ASN A 303 -3.36 -12.14 -11.65
CA ASN A 303 -2.11 -11.46 -11.96
C ASN A 303 -0.94 -12.39 -11.61
N LEU A 304 -0.31 -12.96 -12.64
CA LEU A 304 0.82 -13.86 -12.49
C LEU A 304 2.10 -13.07 -12.27
N ILE A 305 2.76 -13.30 -11.14
CA ILE A 305 3.98 -12.59 -10.74
C ILE A 305 5.14 -13.58 -10.74
N PRO A 306 6.04 -13.53 -11.72
CA PRO A 306 7.30 -14.27 -11.62
C PRO A 306 8.03 -13.82 -10.35
N VAL A 307 8.50 -14.79 -9.51
CA VAL A 307 9.18 -14.45 -8.27
C VAL A 307 10.44 -13.62 -8.54
N ASN A 308 10.61 -12.55 -7.78
CA ASN A 308 11.83 -11.75 -7.80
C ASN A 308 12.86 -12.35 -6.83
N HIS A 309 14.13 -12.24 -7.20
CA HIS A 309 15.22 -12.75 -6.37
C HIS A 309 15.34 -11.95 -5.05
N VAL A 310 15.34 -12.67 -3.95
CA VAL A 310 15.63 -12.14 -2.61
C VAL A 310 16.78 -12.98 -2.06
N PRO A 311 17.97 -12.40 -1.81
CA PRO A 311 19.18 -13.17 -1.45
C PRO A 311 19.00 -14.07 -0.22
N GLU A 312 18.16 -13.67 0.72
CA GLU A 312 17.91 -14.42 1.97
C GLU A 312 16.79 -15.49 1.81
N ARG A 313 16.27 -15.66 0.58
CA ARG A 313 15.16 -16.60 0.29
C ARG A 313 15.55 -17.56 -0.84
N ASN A 314 15.25 -18.83 -0.67
CA ASN A 314 15.69 -19.91 -1.58
C ASN A 314 14.65 -20.21 -2.68
N TYR A 315 13.95 -19.18 -3.20
CA TYR A 315 12.99 -19.36 -4.28
C TYR A 315 13.63 -19.13 -5.64
N VAL A 316 13.32 -20.01 -6.57
CA VAL A 316 13.83 -19.97 -7.95
C VAL A 316 12.74 -19.39 -8.86
N LYS A 317 13.15 -18.54 -9.79
CA LYS A 317 12.26 -17.99 -10.81
C LYS A 317 11.80 -19.09 -11.76
N THR A 318 10.51 -19.16 -12.00
CA THR A 318 9.93 -20.05 -13.01
C THR A 318 10.46 -19.71 -14.42
N ALA A 319 10.76 -20.73 -15.21
CA ALA A 319 11.23 -20.53 -16.58
C ALA A 319 10.17 -19.79 -17.42
N LYS A 320 10.62 -18.85 -18.26
CA LYS A 320 9.74 -17.98 -19.07
C LYS A 320 8.70 -18.77 -19.88
N ASN A 321 9.09 -19.88 -20.50
CA ASN A 321 8.18 -20.72 -21.26
C ASN A 321 7.10 -21.37 -20.40
N ASP A 322 7.41 -21.74 -19.16
CA ASP A 322 6.45 -22.36 -18.25
C ASP A 322 5.47 -21.34 -17.68
N ILE A 323 5.90 -20.08 -17.47
CA ILE A 323 5.00 -18.95 -17.15
C ILE A 323 3.96 -18.78 -18.27
N PHE A 324 4.37 -18.77 -19.54
CA PHE A 324 3.44 -18.66 -20.67
C PHE A 324 2.51 -19.87 -20.81
N LYS A 325 3.00 -21.08 -20.54
CA LYS A 325 2.14 -22.28 -20.53
C LYS A 325 1.08 -22.20 -19.42
N PHE A 326 1.48 -21.74 -18.24
CA PHE A 326 0.58 -21.53 -17.08
C PHE A 326 -0.52 -20.51 -17.41
N GLU A 327 -0.15 -19.35 -17.96
CA GLU A 327 -1.11 -18.32 -18.40
C GLU A 327 -2.07 -18.86 -19.45
N LYS A 328 -1.54 -19.54 -20.47
CA LYS A 328 -2.34 -20.15 -21.55
C LYS A 328 -3.32 -21.19 -21.04
N GLU A 329 -2.92 -22.03 -20.07
CA GLU A 329 -3.79 -23.03 -19.46
C GLU A 329 -4.93 -22.37 -18.67
N LEU A 330 -4.65 -21.30 -17.88
CA LEU A 330 -5.70 -20.54 -17.20
C LEU A 330 -6.71 -19.95 -18.19
N LYS A 331 -6.22 -19.32 -19.28
CA LYS A 331 -7.08 -18.77 -20.34
C LYS A 331 -7.91 -19.84 -21.03
N ARG A 332 -7.32 -21.03 -21.31
CA ARG A 332 -8.03 -22.18 -21.87
C ARG A 332 -9.19 -22.64 -20.97
N LEU A 333 -9.03 -22.50 -19.64
CA LEU A 333 -10.04 -22.84 -18.64
C LEU A 333 -11.01 -21.69 -18.35
N GLY A 334 -10.97 -20.59 -19.14
CA GLY A 334 -11.88 -19.47 -19.03
C GLY A 334 -11.51 -18.44 -17.97
N ILE A 335 -10.31 -18.53 -17.40
CA ILE A 335 -9.82 -17.56 -16.39
C ILE A 335 -9.05 -16.44 -17.06
N ASN A 336 -9.43 -15.19 -16.78
CA ASN A 336 -8.68 -14.01 -17.20
C ASN A 336 -7.37 -13.93 -16.42
N ALA A 337 -6.24 -14.05 -17.12
CA ALA A 337 -4.92 -13.99 -16.49
C ALA A 337 -3.97 -13.11 -17.33
N THR A 338 -3.08 -12.40 -16.64
CA THR A 338 -1.98 -11.62 -17.23
C THR A 338 -0.68 -11.88 -16.47
N ILE A 339 0.44 -11.82 -17.19
CA ILE A 339 1.77 -11.86 -16.60
C ILE A 339 2.17 -10.42 -16.26
N ARG A 340 2.45 -10.16 -14.98
CA ARG A 340 2.90 -8.85 -14.54
C ARG A 340 4.29 -8.54 -15.08
N ARG A 341 4.44 -7.37 -15.69
CA ARG A 341 5.76 -6.87 -16.10
C ARG A 341 6.59 -6.56 -14.86
N GLU A 342 7.81 -7.07 -14.83
CA GLU A 342 8.78 -6.68 -13.79
C GLU A 342 9.19 -5.23 -13.98
N GLN A 343 9.30 -4.49 -12.87
CA GLN A 343 9.79 -3.12 -12.84
C GLN A 343 10.73 -2.96 -11.65
N GLY A 344 11.85 -2.27 -11.85
CA GLY A 344 12.82 -1.93 -10.81
C GLY A 344 13.53 -3.11 -10.15
N SER A 345 13.58 -4.29 -10.80
CA SER A 345 14.21 -5.49 -10.23
C SER A 345 15.74 -5.34 -10.05
N ASP A 346 16.38 -4.48 -10.84
CA ASP A 346 17.82 -4.17 -10.78
C ASP A 346 18.21 -3.28 -9.59
N ILE A 347 17.23 -2.66 -8.93
CA ILE A 347 17.41 -1.83 -7.74
C ILE A 347 16.66 -2.36 -6.51
N ASP A 348 16.28 -3.64 -6.50
CA ASP A 348 15.46 -4.27 -5.44
C ASP A 348 14.14 -3.51 -5.16
N ALA A 349 13.48 -3.00 -6.22
CA ALA A 349 12.22 -2.25 -6.11
C ALA A 349 10.98 -3.07 -6.47
N ALA A 350 11.15 -4.29 -6.96
CA ALA A 350 10.03 -5.14 -7.35
C ALA A 350 9.31 -5.76 -6.13
N CYS A 351 8.10 -6.28 -6.38
CA CYS A 351 7.28 -6.91 -5.33
C CYS A 351 8.05 -7.99 -4.57
N GLY A 352 7.97 -7.95 -3.24
CA GLY A 352 8.65 -8.87 -2.32
C GLY A 352 10.11 -8.54 -2.02
N GLN A 353 10.72 -7.54 -2.67
CA GLN A 353 12.12 -7.16 -2.46
C GLN A 353 12.30 -6.02 -1.43
N LEU A 354 11.27 -5.23 -1.16
CA LEU A 354 11.33 -4.08 -0.26
C LEU A 354 11.59 -4.52 1.19
N ARG A 355 12.58 -3.92 1.85
CA ARG A 355 12.99 -4.28 3.22
C ARG A 355 13.60 -3.13 4.02
N ALA A 356 13.59 -1.91 3.48
CA ALA A 356 14.19 -0.73 4.11
C ALA A 356 15.66 -1.00 4.57
N LYS A 357 16.49 -1.52 3.67
CA LYS A 357 17.92 -1.72 3.94
C LYS A 357 18.56 -0.39 4.30
N GLU A 358 18.96 -0.23 5.55
CA GLU A 358 19.90 0.80 5.94
C GLU A 358 21.22 0.60 5.16
N ARG A 359 21.80 1.68 4.66
CA ARG A 359 23.19 1.63 4.22
C ARG A 359 24.01 1.17 5.42
N GLN A 360 24.73 0.06 5.30
CA GLN A 360 25.94 -0.11 6.09
C GLN A 360 26.80 1.11 5.75
N VAL A 361 26.86 2.06 6.67
CA VAL A 361 27.85 3.13 6.61
C VAL A 361 29.18 2.42 6.70
N GLU A 362 29.83 2.22 5.55
CA GLU A 362 31.25 1.89 5.56
C GLU A 362 31.95 3.03 6.29
N THR A 363 32.21 2.83 7.56
CA THR A 363 33.17 3.64 8.32
C THR A 363 34.51 3.52 7.61
N ARG A 364 34.85 4.54 6.81
CA ARG A 364 36.19 4.79 6.33
C ARG A 364 37.05 5.39 7.43
#